data_6dee7169fcad6888d9e7e235406a741a
#
_entry.id   6dee7169fcad6888d9e7e235406a741a
#
_cell.length_a   1.000
_cell.length_b   1.000
_cell.length_c   1.000
_cell.angle_alpha   90.00
_cell.angle_beta   90.00
_cell.angle_gamma   90.00
#
_symmetry.space_group_name_H-M   'P 1'
#
loop_
_entity.id
_entity.type
_entity.pdbx_description
1 polymer ?
#
loop_
_entity_poly.entity_id
_entity_poly.type
_entity_poly.pdbx_seq_one_letter_code
_entity_poly.pdbx_strand_id
1 'polypeptide(L)'
;ASESTKPEEDSEGKAKNSDEAEEKEKEELKQEPEKAVGILLPSDEQDERWSVDGRTMAEAVETAGYAPEVCYAGEDSDTQVSQIKELLGNEKLSALIIAPVDPYGLTDTLAEIKDMDTQIPVFSYDSLIMDSDMVSYYATFDTRKAGNMVAESIIKDEDLDKARENKSSRTLEFLMGSPDDLSALFFYNGVMEKLQEYFDDGTLVCTSQK
;
A
#
# COMPACT_ATOMS: atom_id res chain seq x y z
N ALA A 1 -62.97 -53.10 -21.64
CA ALA A 1 -61.73 -53.05 -22.41
C ALA A 1 -61.55 -51.65 -22.98
N SER A 2 -60.66 -50.87 -22.41
CA SER A 2 -60.02 -49.70 -23.06
C SER A 2 -58.75 -49.40 -22.31
N GLU A 3 -57.65 -49.72 -22.97
CA GLU A 3 -56.28 -49.36 -22.60
C GLU A 3 -56.07 -47.86 -22.74
N SER A 4 -55.48 -47.24 -21.72
CA SER A 4 -55.03 -45.86 -21.72
C SER A 4 -53.52 -45.88 -21.65
N THR A 5 -52.89 -45.57 -22.78
CA THR A 5 -51.46 -45.33 -22.92
C THR A 5 -51.09 -43.92 -22.40
N LYS A 6 -50.17 -43.86 -21.44
CA LYS A 6 -49.48 -42.64 -20.99
C LYS A 6 -48.34 -42.34 -21.96
N PRO A 7 -48.05 -41.07 -22.27
CA PRO A 7 -46.80 -40.71 -22.94
C PRO A 7 -45.68 -40.57 -21.91
N GLU A 8 -44.50 -41.11 -22.25
CA GLU A 8 -43.21 -40.85 -21.57
C GLU A 8 -42.77 -39.42 -21.86
N GLU A 9 -42.58 -38.64 -20.79
CA GLU A 9 -41.97 -37.31 -20.87
C GLU A 9 -40.44 -37.40 -20.93
N ASP A 10 -39.90 -36.80 -21.93
CA ASP A 10 -38.50 -36.63 -22.26
C ASP A 10 -37.74 -35.94 -21.12
N SER A 11 -36.98 -36.69 -20.32
CA SER A 11 -36.11 -36.15 -19.22
C SER A 11 -34.68 -35.91 -19.62
N GLU A 12 -34.30 -36.20 -20.88
CA GLU A 12 -32.91 -36.03 -21.38
C GLU A 12 -32.58 -34.59 -21.83
N GLY A 13 -33.56 -33.74 -22.13
CA GLY A 13 -33.33 -32.38 -22.62
C GLY A 13 -32.94 -31.35 -21.55
N LYS A 14 -33.23 -31.60 -20.26
CA LYS A 14 -32.94 -30.65 -19.18
C LYS A 14 -31.55 -30.81 -18.53
N ALA A 15 -30.96 -31.99 -18.61
CA ALA A 15 -29.64 -32.25 -18.03
C ALA A 15 -28.50 -31.68 -18.93
N LYS A 16 -28.66 -31.70 -20.23
CA LYS A 16 -27.64 -31.15 -21.17
C LYS A 16 -27.51 -29.63 -21.14
N ASN A 17 -28.59 -28.90 -20.83
CA ASN A 17 -28.55 -27.44 -20.77
C ASN A 17 -27.93 -26.88 -19.48
N SER A 18 -27.92 -27.65 -18.38
CA SER A 18 -27.26 -27.25 -17.12
C SER A 18 -25.76 -27.47 -17.20
N ASP A 19 -25.30 -28.55 -17.82
CA ASP A 19 -23.87 -28.87 -17.94
C ASP A 19 -23.16 -27.91 -18.94
N GLU A 20 -23.81 -27.53 -20.04
CA GLU A 20 -23.29 -26.53 -20.98
C GLU A 20 -23.27 -25.11 -20.41
N ALA A 21 -24.19 -24.77 -19.49
CA ALA A 21 -24.19 -23.49 -18.81
C ALA A 21 -23.10 -23.44 -17.71
N GLU A 22 -22.90 -24.52 -16.95
CA GLU A 22 -21.82 -24.63 -15.97
C GLU A 22 -20.42 -24.72 -16.62
N GLU A 23 -20.29 -25.34 -17.81
CA GLU A 23 -19.04 -25.34 -18.56
C GLU A 23 -18.73 -23.96 -19.13
N LYS A 24 -19.70 -23.20 -19.63
CA LYS A 24 -19.50 -21.83 -20.10
C LYS A 24 -19.17 -20.86 -18.96
N GLU A 25 -19.81 -21.01 -17.80
CA GLU A 25 -19.49 -20.22 -16.61
C GLU A 25 -18.10 -20.56 -16.05
N LYS A 26 -17.64 -21.81 -16.18
CA LYS A 26 -16.26 -22.24 -15.86
C LYS A 26 -15.24 -21.86 -16.93
N GLU A 27 -15.63 -21.64 -18.15
CA GLU A 27 -14.75 -21.17 -19.24
C GLU A 27 -14.61 -19.64 -19.21
N GLU A 28 -15.64 -18.88 -18.83
CA GLU A 28 -15.54 -17.43 -18.56
C GLU A 28 -14.66 -17.12 -17.34
N LEU A 29 -14.58 -18.03 -16.35
CA LEU A 29 -13.70 -17.92 -15.17
C LEU A 29 -12.22 -18.28 -15.47
N LYS A 30 -11.87 -18.61 -16.73
CA LYS A 30 -10.52 -18.99 -17.15
C LYS A 30 -9.87 -18.07 -18.17
N GLN A 31 -10.47 -16.93 -18.49
CA GLN A 31 -9.75 -15.94 -19.29
C GLN A 31 -8.69 -15.30 -18.40
N GLU A 32 -7.42 -15.54 -18.74
CA GLU A 32 -6.32 -14.78 -18.14
C GLU A 32 -6.57 -13.29 -18.31
N PRO A 33 -6.35 -12.47 -17.27
CA PRO A 33 -6.51 -11.04 -17.37
C PRO A 33 -5.72 -10.48 -18.55
N GLU A 34 -6.35 -9.63 -19.34
CA GLU A 34 -5.70 -8.99 -20.50
C GLU A 34 -4.65 -7.96 -20.08
N LYS A 35 -4.70 -7.50 -18.83
CA LYS A 35 -3.85 -6.44 -18.28
C LYS A 35 -3.27 -6.84 -16.94
N ALA A 36 -2.04 -6.40 -16.69
CA ALA A 36 -1.30 -6.65 -15.48
C ALA A 36 -1.07 -5.35 -14.67
N VAL A 37 -0.92 -5.50 -13.35
CA VAL A 37 -0.50 -4.43 -12.44
C VAL A 37 0.72 -4.91 -11.67
N GLY A 38 1.83 -4.21 -11.81
CA GLY A 38 3.05 -4.45 -11.06
C GLY A 38 2.93 -3.86 -9.65
N ILE A 39 3.25 -4.66 -8.64
CA ILE A 39 3.28 -4.27 -7.21
C ILE A 39 4.69 -4.52 -6.71
N LEU A 40 5.42 -3.44 -6.42
CA LEU A 40 6.81 -3.51 -6.00
C LEU A 40 6.94 -3.06 -4.55
N LEU A 41 7.42 -3.97 -3.70
CA LEU A 41 7.53 -3.79 -2.26
C LEU A 41 9.00 -3.76 -1.83
N PRO A 42 9.37 -2.94 -0.82
CA PRO A 42 10.77 -2.64 -0.54
C PRO A 42 11.51 -3.75 0.21
N SER A 43 10.83 -4.54 1.00
CA SER A 43 11.43 -5.54 1.88
C SER A 43 11.28 -6.98 1.34
N ASP A 44 11.51 -7.97 2.17
CA ASP A 44 11.35 -9.39 1.87
C ASP A 44 9.89 -9.84 1.98
N GLU A 45 9.54 -10.94 1.28
CA GLU A 45 8.25 -11.62 1.43
C GLU A 45 8.02 -12.15 2.86
N GLN A 46 9.08 -12.40 3.63
CA GLN A 46 9.02 -12.84 5.02
C GLN A 46 8.73 -11.71 6.01
N ASP A 47 8.86 -10.45 5.60
CA ASP A 47 8.44 -9.30 6.40
C ASP A 47 6.91 -9.30 6.52
N GLU A 48 6.42 -9.40 7.76
CA GLU A 48 4.98 -9.57 8.04
C GLU A 48 4.14 -8.43 7.46
N ARG A 49 4.62 -7.19 7.57
CA ARG A 49 3.94 -6.02 7.04
C ARG A 49 3.82 -6.11 5.52
N TRP A 50 4.96 -6.25 4.84
CA TRP A 50 5.00 -6.21 3.38
C TRP A 50 4.36 -7.42 2.72
N SER A 51 4.42 -8.59 3.39
CA SER A 51 3.69 -9.78 2.98
C SER A 51 2.16 -9.57 3.04
N VAL A 52 1.65 -8.93 4.12
CA VAL A 52 0.22 -8.61 4.24
C VAL A 52 -0.20 -7.58 3.21
N ASP A 53 0.57 -6.49 3.05
CA ASP A 53 0.28 -5.43 2.09
C ASP A 53 0.28 -5.98 0.66
N GLY A 54 1.29 -6.76 0.27
CA GLY A 54 1.40 -7.36 -1.06
C GLY A 54 0.23 -8.28 -1.39
N ARG A 55 -0.14 -9.16 -0.47
CA ARG A 55 -1.30 -10.04 -0.64
C ARG A 55 -2.61 -9.25 -0.76
N THR A 56 -2.81 -8.25 0.10
CA THR A 56 -4.03 -7.44 0.09
C THR A 56 -4.18 -6.66 -1.21
N MET A 57 -3.06 -6.09 -1.71
CA MET A 57 -3.05 -5.40 -3.01
C MET A 57 -3.31 -6.38 -4.15
N ALA A 58 -2.68 -7.56 -4.14
CA ALA A 58 -2.89 -8.58 -5.16
C ALA A 58 -4.36 -9.02 -5.24
N GLU A 59 -4.99 -9.32 -4.09
CA GLU A 59 -6.42 -9.66 -4.02
C GLU A 59 -7.32 -8.54 -4.55
N ALA A 60 -6.99 -7.28 -4.27
CA ALA A 60 -7.73 -6.12 -4.78
C ALA A 60 -7.56 -5.96 -6.30
N VAL A 61 -6.36 -6.17 -6.83
CA VAL A 61 -6.03 -6.12 -8.25
C VAL A 61 -6.77 -7.24 -9.01
N GLU A 62 -6.75 -8.47 -8.49
CA GLU A 62 -7.51 -9.60 -9.04
C GLU A 62 -9.02 -9.34 -9.04
N THR A 63 -9.55 -8.81 -7.94
CA THR A 63 -10.97 -8.44 -7.83
C THR A 63 -11.37 -7.38 -8.86
N ALA A 64 -10.43 -6.49 -9.21
CA ALA A 64 -10.62 -5.47 -10.24
C ALA A 64 -10.46 -6.03 -11.68
N GLY A 65 -10.14 -7.31 -11.85
CA GLY A 65 -10.00 -7.98 -13.15
C GLY A 65 -8.62 -7.82 -13.80
N TYR A 66 -7.58 -7.52 -13.02
CA TYR A 66 -6.20 -7.42 -13.48
C TYR A 66 -5.36 -8.59 -12.93
N ALA A 67 -4.25 -8.90 -13.61
CA ALA A 67 -3.23 -9.83 -13.08
C ALA A 67 -2.27 -9.08 -12.16
N PRO A 68 -2.14 -9.43 -10.86
CA PRO A 68 -1.11 -8.85 -10.01
C PRO A 68 0.25 -9.49 -10.28
N GLU A 69 1.30 -8.68 -10.38
CA GLU A 69 2.69 -9.11 -10.43
C GLU A 69 3.41 -8.52 -9.22
N VAL A 70 3.55 -9.32 -8.16
CA VAL A 70 4.12 -8.87 -6.87
C VAL A 70 5.61 -9.18 -6.82
N CYS A 71 6.41 -8.14 -6.56
CA CYS A 71 7.85 -8.21 -6.43
C CYS A 71 8.29 -7.68 -5.06
N TYR A 72 9.25 -8.36 -4.45
CA TYR A 72 9.88 -8.00 -3.18
C TYR A 72 11.35 -7.68 -3.42
N ALA A 73 11.82 -6.50 -3.02
CA ALA A 73 13.16 -6.02 -3.33
C ALA A 73 14.23 -6.42 -2.29
N GLY A 74 13.82 -6.94 -1.13
CA GLY A 74 14.76 -7.34 -0.07
C GLY A 74 15.63 -6.19 0.44
N GLU A 75 15.10 -4.98 0.53
CA GLU A 75 15.77 -3.75 0.93
C GLU A 75 16.92 -3.32 -0.02
N ASP A 76 16.94 -3.87 -1.25
CA ASP A 76 17.95 -3.61 -2.26
C ASP A 76 17.39 -2.75 -3.40
N SER A 77 17.89 -1.50 -3.54
CA SER A 77 17.44 -0.55 -4.55
C SER A 77 17.75 -1.00 -5.97
N ASP A 78 18.89 -1.66 -6.20
CA ASP A 78 19.27 -2.15 -7.52
C ASP A 78 18.36 -3.30 -7.96
N THR A 79 17.98 -4.15 -7.01
CA THR A 79 16.99 -5.21 -7.23
C THR A 79 15.65 -4.60 -7.61
N GLN A 80 15.16 -3.56 -6.89
CA GLN A 80 13.90 -2.91 -7.23
C GLN A 80 13.93 -2.25 -8.62
N VAL A 81 15.00 -1.57 -8.96
CA VAL A 81 15.20 -1.00 -10.31
C VAL A 81 15.13 -2.08 -11.39
N SER A 82 15.77 -3.23 -11.16
CA SER A 82 15.76 -4.35 -12.11
C SER A 82 14.34 -4.93 -12.27
N GLN A 83 13.60 -5.06 -11.20
CA GLN A 83 12.20 -5.53 -11.20
C GLN A 83 11.29 -4.57 -11.97
N ILE A 84 11.45 -3.24 -11.78
CA ILE A 84 10.70 -2.24 -12.56
C ILE A 84 10.98 -2.40 -14.05
N LYS A 85 12.24 -2.52 -14.45
CA LYS A 85 12.61 -2.69 -15.85
C LYS A 85 12.07 -3.97 -16.47
N GLU A 86 12.04 -5.05 -15.72
CA GLU A 86 11.45 -6.31 -16.16
C GLU A 86 9.94 -6.13 -16.40
N LEU A 87 9.22 -5.50 -15.46
CA LEU A 87 7.79 -5.23 -15.60
C LEU A 87 7.49 -4.29 -16.77
N LEU A 88 8.32 -3.27 -17.03
CA LEU A 88 8.15 -2.38 -18.17
C LEU A 88 8.29 -3.11 -19.52
N GLY A 89 8.95 -4.27 -19.54
CA GLY A 89 9.01 -5.16 -20.70
C GLY A 89 7.73 -5.99 -20.93
N ASN A 90 6.79 -6.00 -19.99
CA ASN A 90 5.53 -6.72 -20.13
C ASN A 90 4.50 -5.87 -20.90
N GLU A 91 4.15 -6.29 -22.11
CA GLU A 91 3.16 -5.60 -22.97
C GLU A 91 1.75 -5.49 -22.33
N LYS A 92 1.44 -6.35 -21.35
CA LYS A 92 0.17 -6.32 -20.61
C LYS A 92 0.19 -5.33 -19.44
N LEU A 93 1.36 -4.78 -19.08
CA LEU A 93 1.47 -3.87 -17.93
C LEU A 93 0.61 -2.62 -18.15
N SER A 94 -0.22 -2.30 -17.17
CA SER A 94 -1.16 -1.19 -17.23
C SER A 94 -1.05 -0.21 -16.06
N ALA A 95 -0.37 -0.58 -14.98
CA ALA A 95 -0.06 0.29 -13.86
C ALA A 95 1.10 -0.28 -13.02
N LEU A 96 1.78 0.60 -12.28
CA LEU A 96 2.77 0.26 -11.26
C LEU A 96 2.35 0.82 -9.91
N ILE A 97 2.38 0.00 -8.88
CA ILE A 97 2.27 0.39 -7.46
C ILE A 97 3.64 0.15 -6.84
N ILE A 98 4.31 1.20 -6.39
CA ILE A 98 5.68 1.13 -5.92
C ILE A 98 5.78 1.70 -4.52
N ALA A 99 6.18 0.88 -3.55
CA ALA A 99 6.74 1.34 -2.28
C ALA A 99 8.26 1.39 -2.47
N PRO A 100 8.88 2.57 -2.58
CA PRO A 100 10.29 2.67 -2.94
C PRO A 100 11.20 2.21 -1.80
N VAL A 101 12.27 1.47 -2.13
CA VAL A 101 13.40 1.20 -1.21
C VAL A 101 14.15 2.51 -0.97
N ASP A 102 14.49 3.22 -2.05
CA ASP A 102 15.08 4.55 -2.02
C ASP A 102 14.14 5.52 -2.74
N PRO A 103 13.55 6.48 -2.02
CA PRO A 103 12.65 7.48 -2.59
C PRO A 103 13.27 8.32 -3.71
N TYR A 104 14.59 8.47 -3.74
CA TYR A 104 15.33 9.29 -4.72
C TYR A 104 15.94 8.46 -5.86
N GLY A 105 16.03 7.15 -5.70
CA GLY A 105 16.75 6.25 -6.60
C GLY A 105 16.00 5.87 -7.88
N LEU A 106 14.74 6.27 -8.06
CA LEU A 106 13.89 5.77 -9.16
C LEU A 106 13.69 6.76 -10.32
N THR A 107 14.25 7.97 -10.24
CA THR A 107 14.01 9.05 -11.22
C THR A 107 14.32 8.63 -12.66
N ASP A 108 15.52 8.10 -12.90
CA ASP A 108 15.95 7.71 -14.24
C ASP A 108 15.18 6.51 -14.77
N THR A 109 14.90 5.53 -13.89
CA THR A 109 14.15 4.31 -14.27
C THR A 109 12.70 4.64 -14.65
N LEU A 110 12.05 5.50 -13.90
CA LEU A 110 10.68 5.92 -14.20
C LEU A 110 10.61 6.86 -15.42
N ALA A 111 11.69 7.58 -15.72
CA ALA A 111 11.74 8.40 -16.94
C ALA A 111 11.63 7.55 -18.22
N GLU A 112 12.01 6.27 -18.20
CA GLU A 112 11.85 5.35 -19.32
C GLU A 112 10.37 5.19 -19.73
N ILE A 113 9.43 5.37 -18.78
CA ILE A 113 7.96 5.31 -19.06
C ILE A 113 7.51 6.41 -20.04
N LYS A 114 8.18 7.57 -20.05
CA LYS A 114 7.85 8.68 -20.97
C LYS A 114 8.02 8.31 -22.44
N ASP A 115 8.96 7.44 -22.71
CA ASP A 115 9.30 7.02 -24.06
C ASP A 115 8.45 5.83 -24.52
N MET A 116 7.56 5.31 -23.67
CA MET A 116 6.66 4.23 -24.01
C MET A 116 5.43 4.77 -24.75
N ASP A 117 4.96 4.01 -25.72
CA ASP A 117 3.73 4.32 -26.46
C ASP A 117 2.48 4.31 -25.58
N THR A 118 2.53 3.57 -24.46
CA THR A 118 1.43 3.43 -23.50
C THR A 118 1.77 4.20 -22.22
N GLN A 119 0.87 5.10 -21.83
CA GLN A 119 0.98 5.80 -20.55
C GLN A 119 0.65 4.83 -19.40
N ILE A 120 1.66 4.48 -18.61
CA ILE A 120 1.53 3.62 -17.43
C ILE A 120 1.47 4.50 -16.18
N PRO A 121 0.31 4.58 -15.47
CA PRO A 121 0.24 5.34 -14.22
C PRO A 121 1.11 4.69 -13.13
N VAL A 122 1.84 5.52 -12.41
CA VAL A 122 2.66 5.14 -11.27
C VAL A 122 2.00 5.61 -9.98
N PHE A 123 1.74 4.67 -9.09
CA PHE A 123 1.25 4.92 -7.74
C PHE A 123 2.42 4.77 -6.78
N SER A 124 2.80 5.87 -6.12
CA SER A 124 3.72 5.81 -4.98
C SER A 124 2.96 5.37 -3.74
N TYR A 125 3.41 4.32 -3.08
CA TYR A 125 2.79 3.75 -1.89
C TYR A 125 3.69 3.89 -0.66
N ASP A 126 3.11 4.22 0.49
CA ASP A 126 3.79 4.41 1.77
C ASP A 126 4.77 5.60 1.75
N SER A 127 5.90 5.50 1.07
CA SER A 127 6.86 6.59 0.85
C SER A 127 6.66 7.24 -0.51
N LEU A 128 6.78 8.58 -0.57
CA LEU A 128 6.69 9.33 -1.83
C LEU A 128 7.98 9.15 -2.65
N ILE A 129 7.84 8.73 -3.89
CA ILE A 129 8.94 8.75 -4.86
C ILE A 129 9.23 10.22 -5.19
N MET A 130 10.46 10.63 -4.93
CA MET A 130 10.94 12.01 -5.08
C MET A 130 11.56 12.23 -6.45
N ASP A 131 11.66 13.50 -6.84
CA ASP A 131 12.36 13.97 -8.04
C ASP A 131 11.90 13.31 -9.37
N SER A 132 10.64 12.81 -9.41
CA SER A 132 10.05 12.22 -10.60
C SER A 132 8.69 12.85 -10.91
N ASP A 133 8.51 13.28 -12.16
CA ASP A 133 7.22 13.74 -12.68
C ASP A 133 6.32 12.60 -13.20
N MET A 134 6.77 11.35 -13.06
CA MET A 134 6.03 10.16 -13.48
C MET A 134 5.03 9.65 -12.44
N VAL A 135 5.12 10.10 -11.20
CA VAL A 135 4.18 9.72 -10.14
C VAL A 135 2.82 10.34 -10.40
N SER A 136 1.83 9.49 -10.68
CA SER A 136 0.45 9.90 -10.96
C SER A 136 -0.38 10.05 -9.69
N TYR A 137 -0.12 9.19 -8.70
CA TYR A 137 -0.87 9.13 -7.43
C TYR A 137 0.06 8.77 -6.27
N TYR A 138 -0.28 9.27 -5.09
CA TYR A 138 0.40 8.93 -3.85
C TYR A 138 -0.61 8.45 -2.81
N ALA A 139 -0.38 7.26 -2.28
CA ALA A 139 -1.19 6.64 -1.24
C ALA A 139 -0.35 6.41 0.01
N THR A 140 -0.69 7.10 1.10
CA THR A 140 0.00 6.99 2.38
C THR A 140 -0.93 7.33 3.53
N PHE A 141 -0.45 7.15 4.76
CA PHE A 141 -1.10 7.66 5.97
C PHE A 141 -0.70 9.12 6.22
N ASP A 142 -1.60 9.88 6.82
CA ASP A 142 -1.27 11.22 7.35
C ASP A 142 -0.47 11.06 8.65
N THR A 143 0.85 10.86 8.50
CA THR A 143 1.78 10.64 9.62
C THR A 143 1.88 11.84 10.54
N ARG A 144 1.70 13.07 10.02
CA ARG A 144 1.64 14.29 10.83
C ARG A 144 0.41 14.30 11.73
N LYS A 145 -0.74 13.92 11.20
CA LYS A 145 -1.97 13.76 12.00
C LYS A 145 -1.82 12.64 13.03
N ALA A 146 -1.18 11.54 12.69
CA ALA A 146 -0.87 10.48 13.66
C ALA A 146 0.01 11.01 14.80
N GLY A 147 1.02 11.82 14.50
CA GLY A 147 1.84 12.52 15.51
C GLY A 147 1.01 13.42 16.42
N ASN A 148 0.10 14.22 15.84
CA ASN A 148 -0.83 15.05 16.63
C ASN A 148 -1.68 14.20 17.59
N MET A 149 -2.22 13.07 17.15
CA MET A 149 -3.04 12.17 17.97
C MET A 149 -2.24 11.57 19.13
N VAL A 150 -1.00 11.17 18.88
CA VAL A 150 -0.09 10.68 19.95
C VAL A 150 0.19 11.78 20.97
N ALA A 151 0.49 12.99 20.52
CA ALA A 151 0.71 14.13 21.41
C ALA A 151 -0.53 14.46 22.27
N GLU A 152 -1.72 14.43 21.69
CA GLU A 152 -2.98 14.64 22.40
C GLU A 152 -3.21 13.55 23.48
N SER A 153 -2.84 12.30 23.20
CA SER A 153 -2.87 11.23 24.20
C SER A 153 -1.89 11.49 25.34
N ILE A 154 -0.65 11.90 25.03
CA ILE A 154 0.37 12.25 26.03
C ILE A 154 -0.11 13.41 26.93
N ILE A 155 -0.65 14.48 26.32
CA ILE A 155 -1.17 15.63 27.10
C ILE A 155 -2.23 15.17 28.09
N LYS A 156 -3.14 14.32 27.63
CA LYS A 156 -4.26 13.81 28.44
C LYS A 156 -3.78 12.82 29.52
N ASP A 157 -2.98 11.83 29.13
CA ASP A 157 -2.63 10.70 30.00
C ASP A 157 -1.65 11.12 31.09
N GLU A 158 -0.79 12.11 30.81
CA GLU A 158 0.18 12.68 31.77
C GLU A 158 -0.35 13.94 32.49
N ASP A 159 -1.62 14.31 32.28
CA ASP A 159 -2.24 15.52 32.86
C ASP A 159 -1.35 16.77 32.68
N LEU A 160 -0.80 17.01 31.47
CA LEU A 160 0.21 18.06 31.24
C LEU A 160 -0.30 19.45 31.59
N ASP A 161 -1.57 19.77 31.34
CA ASP A 161 -2.17 21.04 31.72
C ASP A 161 -2.15 21.25 33.22
N LYS A 162 -2.50 20.21 33.98
CA LYS A 162 -2.41 20.26 35.45
C LYS A 162 -0.98 20.28 35.96
N ALA A 163 -0.07 19.59 35.28
CA ALA A 163 1.37 19.68 35.60
C ALA A 163 1.89 21.11 35.42
N ARG A 164 1.49 21.79 34.34
CA ARG A 164 1.76 23.21 34.05
C ARG A 164 1.23 24.12 35.14
N GLU A 165 -0.04 23.99 35.53
CA GLU A 165 -0.66 24.77 36.62
C GLU A 165 0.08 24.61 37.94
N ASN A 166 0.49 23.39 38.26
CA ASN A 166 1.22 23.04 39.50
C ASN A 166 2.71 23.33 39.42
N LYS A 167 3.25 23.84 38.30
CA LYS A 167 4.68 24.06 38.06
C LYS A 167 5.51 22.80 38.28
N SER A 168 4.96 21.63 37.91
CA SER A 168 5.66 20.35 37.95
C SER A 168 6.09 19.95 36.55
N SER A 169 7.22 19.27 36.42
CA SER A 169 7.73 18.82 35.13
C SER A 169 7.56 17.32 34.91
N ARG A 170 7.55 16.91 33.66
CA ARG A 170 7.60 15.53 33.20
C ARG A 170 8.77 15.37 32.23
N THR A 171 9.35 14.19 32.18
CA THR A 171 10.42 13.87 31.23
C THR A 171 9.82 13.10 30.05
N LEU A 172 10.09 13.56 28.83
CA LEU A 172 9.75 12.89 27.60
C LEU A 172 11.01 12.71 26.74
N GLU A 173 11.26 11.50 26.28
CA GLU A 173 12.37 11.17 25.40
C GLU A 173 11.85 10.70 24.04
N PHE A 174 12.55 11.06 22.97
CA PHE A 174 12.21 10.67 21.61
C PHE A 174 13.17 9.58 21.12
N LEU A 175 12.63 8.45 20.71
CA LEU A 175 13.34 7.43 19.95
C LEU A 175 12.89 7.58 18.49
N MET A 176 13.69 8.28 17.71
CA MET A 176 13.38 8.61 16.33
C MET A 176 13.75 7.45 15.39
N GLY A 177 13.04 7.37 14.25
CA GLY A 177 13.45 6.55 13.10
C GLY A 177 14.67 7.16 12.37
N SER A 178 14.97 6.65 11.17
CA SER A 178 16.05 7.19 10.34
C SER A 178 15.81 8.68 10.04
N PRO A 179 16.86 9.52 10.07
CA PRO A 179 16.75 10.93 9.67
C PRO A 179 16.39 11.08 8.16
N ASP A 180 16.60 10.04 7.37
CA ASP A 180 16.27 10.01 5.93
C ASP A 180 14.81 9.57 5.69
N ASP A 181 14.09 9.14 6.73
CA ASP A 181 12.68 8.79 6.67
C ASP A 181 11.78 10.02 6.86
N LEU A 182 11.20 10.49 5.75
CA LEU A 182 10.27 11.62 5.76
C LEU A 182 9.03 11.36 6.62
N SER A 183 8.57 10.12 6.73
CA SER A 183 7.42 9.77 7.57
C SER A 183 7.74 9.96 9.05
N ALA A 184 8.95 9.59 9.49
CA ALA A 184 9.43 9.84 10.85
C ALA A 184 9.51 11.35 11.15
N LEU A 185 9.99 12.14 10.19
CA LEU A 185 10.05 13.60 10.31
C LEU A 185 8.66 14.24 10.41
N PHE A 186 7.72 13.84 9.54
CA PHE A 186 6.35 14.36 9.58
C PHE A 186 5.61 13.97 10.87
N PHE A 187 5.82 12.73 11.33
CA PHE A 187 5.29 12.28 12.62
C PHE A 187 5.81 13.13 13.77
N TYR A 188 7.14 13.34 13.84
CA TYR A 188 7.76 14.19 14.86
C TYR A 188 7.23 15.62 14.82
N ASN A 189 7.12 16.21 13.64
CA ASN A 189 6.56 17.55 13.48
C ASN A 189 5.12 17.62 14.00
N GLY A 190 4.30 16.61 13.74
CA GLY A 190 2.95 16.50 14.27
C GLY A 190 2.94 16.43 15.80
N VAL A 191 3.84 15.66 16.39
CA VAL A 191 3.99 15.60 17.86
C VAL A 191 4.38 16.97 18.42
N MET A 192 5.38 17.63 17.83
CA MET A 192 5.88 18.92 18.29
C MET A 192 4.89 20.06 18.11
N GLU A 193 3.99 20.01 17.13
CA GLU A 193 2.90 21.00 16.99
C GLU A 193 2.02 21.12 18.22
N LYS A 194 1.89 20.05 18.99
CA LYS A 194 1.07 20.00 20.20
C LYS A 194 1.90 20.12 21.48
N LEU A 195 3.13 19.57 21.49
CA LEU A 195 3.94 19.50 22.70
C LEU A 195 4.95 20.64 22.84
N GLN A 196 5.23 21.40 21.78
CA GLN A 196 6.25 22.45 21.79
C GLN A 196 6.06 23.44 22.96
N GLU A 197 4.83 23.90 23.20
CA GLU A 197 4.52 24.84 24.26
C GLU A 197 4.84 24.30 25.68
N TYR A 198 4.71 22.97 25.89
CA TYR A 198 5.05 22.34 27.17
C TYR A 198 6.55 22.19 27.36
N PHE A 199 7.31 22.09 26.26
CA PHE A 199 8.78 22.17 26.33
C PHE A 199 9.26 23.60 26.60
N ASP A 200 8.63 24.59 25.94
CA ASP A 200 9.01 25.99 26.04
C ASP A 200 8.83 26.53 27.47
N ASP A 201 7.79 26.07 28.18
CA ASP A 201 7.51 26.51 29.57
C ASP A 201 8.13 25.58 30.64
N GLY A 202 8.82 24.50 30.25
CA GLY A 202 9.49 23.58 31.15
C GLY A 202 8.57 22.54 31.80
N THR A 203 7.31 22.44 31.38
CA THR A 203 6.39 21.35 31.80
C THR A 203 6.86 20.01 31.26
N LEU A 204 7.39 19.97 30.03
CA LEU A 204 8.12 18.85 29.48
C LEU A 204 9.62 19.15 29.39
N VAL A 205 10.44 18.14 29.66
CA VAL A 205 11.91 18.21 29.58
C VAL A 205 12.42 16.98 28.85
N CYS A 206 13.22 17.18 27.79
CA CYS A 206 13.96 16.12 27.11
C CYS A 206 15.42 16.14 27.66
N THR A 207 15.82 15.09 28.36
CA THR A 207 17.13 15.07 29.03
C THR A 207 18.26 14.57 28.14
N SER A 208 17.95 13.85 27.08
CA SER A 208 18.92 13.34 26.07
C SER A 208 19.46 14.43 25.15
N GLN A 209 18.78 15.56 25.03
CA GLN A 209 19.23 16.71 24.23
C GLN A 209 20.21 17.58 25.03
N LYS A 210 21.42 17.06 25.31
CA LYS A 210 22.50 17.84 25.89
C LYS A 210 23.67 17.97 24.93
#